data_021abb8b6c915d20b49e70f9686cc87a
#
_entry.id   021abb8b6c915d20b49e70f9686cc87a
#
_cell.length_a   1.000
_cell.length_b   1.000
_cell.length_c   1.000
_cell.angle_alpha   90.00
_cell.angle_beta   90.00
_cell.angle_gamma   90.00
#
_symmetry.space_group_name_H-M   'P 1'
#
loop_
_entity.id
_entity.type
_entity.pdbx_description
1 polymer ?
#
loop_
_entity_poly.entity_id
_entity_poly.type
_entity_poly.pdbx_seq_one_letter_code
_entity_poly.pdbx_strand_id
1 'polypeptide(L)'
;VDFVILPDTIEGENFYNSFLAVQECKVITHSSGRPWVVGEWRPEELTTVVVGSRKAVILGVTSATAEQVGRALAKAAQLPDLDALVGGLAGSAHFLVSFDGDVRAQGTLSTTCQIFHARIAGAHVAADRPQTLAKLSGAGMAEDLLATRLLAPWAPWPLFEHPMWQGVEALPVGCYLELSRDDGFRTVRWWAPPPAETPLAEAAERVQRALWEAVAVRTVGGPVISADLSGGMDSTSLCFLANARSDRLITTQWEAENPASEDRMWAARAASSLPRAEHIILPVREAPKWFSGLAELDDDLEAPFAWIRTRDRLSYLAQRLAHEGSRRHLTGHGGDELFLTTPLYLHTLIRSRPLRAIRYLRANRAMHRWSLSGAVTALMRNRSFGSWLAESGASVVDPLREISSKPDFGWGFSFRMPEWATGHAVDVTRRVLGQVGGAQPAPLSPLRGQHLAVQDVRLCGDTLRRVNRLTSRFGVSWEAPYVDDRVLEAALSIRFEDCAMPDRYKPLLAASMRGIVPDDILNRSTKSEYSSEAYASLRANRSELLELCEDLELARLGLVDADALRSVLLCLPPRSMSLMPLISTFACETWLRSVRAGQPAPLIR
;
A
#
# COMPACT_ATOMS: atom_id res chain seq x y z
N VAL A 1 -13.95 4.91 8.10
CA VAL A 1 -14.52 5.92 7.19
C VAL A 1 -15.12 5.21 5.98
N ASP A 2 -16.29 5.63 5.54
CA ASP A 2 -16.96 5.17 4.32
C ASP A 2 -17.84 6.32 3.81
N PHE A 3 -17.51 6.92 2.66
CA PHE A 3 -18.22 8.09 2.20
C PHE A 3 -18.30 8.21 0.68
N VAL A 4 -19.29 8.96 0.24
CA VAL A 4 -19.51 9.38 -1.16
C VAL A 4 -19.38 10.91 -1.22
N ILE A 5 -18.76 11.41 -2.28
CA ILE A 5 -18.57 12.83 -2.58
C ILE A 5 -19.44 13.18 -3.79
N LEU A 6 -20.23 14.21 -3.65
CA LEU A 6 -21.17 14.68 -4.66
C LEU A 6 -20.75 16.06 -5.19
N PRO A 7 -20.97 16.36 -6.47
CA PRO A 7 -20.81 17.69 -7.03
C PRO A 7 -21.91 18.64 -6.54
N ASP A 8 -21.64 19.96 -6.54
CA ASP A 8 -22.63 20.99 -6.22
C ASP A 8 -23.53 21.31 -7.44
N THR A 9 -24.20 20.28 -7.93
CA THR A 9 -25.08 20.32 -9.11
C THR A 9 -26.47 19.76 -8.79
N ILE A 10 -27.43 19.98 -9.69
CA ILE A 10 -28.79 19.39 -9.59
C ILE A 10 -28.71 17.87 -9.74
N GLU A 11 -27.80 17.37 -10.60
CA GLU A 11 -27.57 15.94 -10.80
C GLU A 11 -27.02 15.28 -9.53
N GLY A 12 -26.12 15.96 -8.81
CA GLY A 12 -25.62 15.49 -7.51
C GLY A 12 -26.72 15.41 -6.45
N GLU A 13 -27.60 16.40 -6.39
CA GLU A 13 -28.76 16.40 -5.49
C GLU A 13 -29.77 15.31 -5.84
N ASN A 14 -30.07 15.14 -7.12
CA ASN A 14 -30.93 14.07 -7.61
C ASN A 14 -30.36 12.68 -7.32
N PHE A 15 -29.05 12.51 -7.48
CA PHE A 15 -28.35 11.29 -7.12
C PHE A 15 -28.50 10.99 -5.62
N TYR A 16 -28.27 11.96 -4.75
CA TYR A 16 -28.46 11.81 -3.31
C TYR A 16 -29.88 11.34 -2.98
N ASN A 17 -30.89 12.03 -3.51
CA ASN A 17 -32.30 11.74 -3.25
C ASN A 17 -32.70 10.33 -3.73
N SER A 18 -32.10 9.85 -4.83
CA SER A 18 -32.44 8.56 -5.44
C SER A 18 -31.75 7.37 -4.78
N PHE A 19 -30.51 7.55 -4.29
CA PHE A 19 -29.66 6.42 -3.89
C PHE A 19 -29.17 6.49 -2.43
N LEU A 20 -29.09 7.66 -1.82
CA LEU A 20 -28.45 7.81 -0.49
C LEU A 20 -29.38 8.32 0.60
N ALA A 21 -30.44 9.05 0.27
CA ALA A 21 -31.35 9.65 1.25
C ALA A 21 -32.12 8.62 2.13
N VAL A 22 -32.21 7.39 1.69
CA VAL A 22 -32.89 6.29 2.43
C VAL A 22 -31.98 5.69 3.52
N GLN A 23 -30.69 5.96 3.49
CA GLN A 23 -29.72 5.42 4.42
C GLN A 23 -29.53 6.41 5.60
N GLU A 24 -29.44 5.90 6.83
CA GLU A 24 -29.09 6.71 8.00
C GLU A 24 -27.60 7.09 7.98
N CYS A 25 -27.23 8.02 7.09
CA CYS A 25 -25.86 8.51 6.93
C CYS A 25 -25.70 9.94 7.40
N LYS A 26 -24.49 10.30 7.84
CA LYS A 26 -24.11 11.69 8.11
C LYS A 26 -23.98 12.45 6.79
N VAL A 27 -24.42 13.69 6.76
CA VAL A 27 -24.36 14.56 5.57
C VAL A 27 -23.66 15.86 5.92
N ILE A 28 -22.62 16.18 5.15
CA ILE A 28 -22.02 17.52 5.12
C ILE A 28 -22.46 18.16 3.81
N THR A 29 -22.98 19.39 3.87
CA THR A 29 -23.51 20.11 2.71
C THR A 29 -22.49 21.09 2.14
N HIS A 30 -22.61 21.37 0.85
CA HIS A 30 -22.04 22.55 0.21
C HIS A 30 -22.58 23.86 0.82
N SER A 31 -22.01 25.00 0.45
CA SER A 31 -22.53 26.29 0.86
C SER A 31 -23.89 26.61 0.22
N SER A 32 -24.22 26.00 -0.91
CA SER A 32 -25.54 26.03 -1.55
C SER A 32 -26.65 25.33 -0.75
N GLY A 33 -26.27 24.48 0.23
CA GLY A 33 -27.18 23.62 0.97
C GLY A 33 -27.34 22.21 0.39
N ARG A 34 -26.84 21.95 -0.83
CA ARG A 34 -26.86 20.61 -1.44
C ARG A 34 -25.94 19.65 -0.72
N PRO A 35 -26.26 18.34 -0.70
CA PRO A 35 -25.39 17.30 -0.13
C PRO A 35 -24.03 17.28 -0.82
N TRP A 36 -22.95 17.17 -0.04
CA TRP A 36 -21.58 17.13 -0.52
C TRP A 36 -20.85 15.84 -0.13
N VAL A 37 -20.65 15.61 1.18
CA VAL A 37 -20.03 14.38 1.69
C VAL A 37 -21.09 13.62 2.47
N VAL A 38 -21.38 12.40 2.06
CA VAL A 38 -22.42 11.55 2.62
C VAL A 38 -21.81 10.22 3.04
N GLY A 39 -21.97 9.82 4.30
CA GLY A 39 -21.40 8.56 4.76
C GLY A 39 -21.22 8.46 6.26
N GLU A 40 -20.29 7.61 6.68
CA GLU A 40 -19.98 7.35 8.08
C GLU A 40 -18.51 7.62 8.41
N TRP A 41 -18.30 8.31 9.51
CA TRP A 41 -16.96 8.60 10.06
C TRP A 41 -17.02 8.79 11.56
N ARG A 42 -15.90 8.59 12.23
CA ARG A 42 -15.76 8.88 13.65
C ARG A 42 -15.57 10.40 13.85
N PRO A 43 -16.18 11.00 14.87
CA PRO A 43 -16.03 12.45 15.11
C PRO A 43 -14.57 12.89 15.29
N GLU A 44 -13.73 12.05 15.89
CA GLU A 44 -12.32 12.31 16.14
C GLU A 44 -11.44 12.24 14.87
N GLU A 45 -11.95 11.68 13.78
CA GLU A 45 -11.28 11.61 12.48
C GLU A 45 -11.69 12.76 11.55
N LEU A 46 -12.62 13.60 11.96
CA LEU A 46 -13.17 14.69 11.14
C LEU A 46 -12.64 16.04 11.59
N THR A 47 -12.04 16.78 10.65
CA THR A 47 -11.78 18.22 10.79
C THR A 47 -12.58 18.95 9.72
N THR A 48 -13.43 19.90 10.14
CA THR A 48 -14.22 20.73 9.23
C THR A 48 -13.87 22.20 9.45
N VAL A 49 -13.62 22.94 8.36
CA VAL A 49 -13.30 24.37 8.38
C VAL A 49 -14.17 25.09 7.35
N VAL A 50 -14.77 26.20 7.74
CA VAL A 50 -15.66 27.02 6.88
C VAL A 50 -15.14 28.44 6.83
N VAL A 51 -15.01 28.99 5.61
CA VAL A 51 -14.62 30.39 5.35
C VAL A 51 -15.48 30.92 4.23
N GLY A 52 -16.51 31.69 4.58
CA GLY A 52 -17.51 32.19 3.60
C GLY A 52 -18.22 31.03 2.90
N SER A 53 -18.17 30.99 1.57
CA SER A 53 -18.73 29.92 0.73
C SER A 53 -17.82 28.67 0.61
N ARG A 54 -16.63 28.71 1.19
CA ARG A 54 -15.63 27.67 1.05
C ARG A 54 -15.61 26.76 2.29
N LYS A 55 -15.57 25.47 2.07
CA LYS A 55 -15.50 24.46 3.15
C LYS A 55 -14.38 23.48 2.87
N ALA A 56 -13.60 23.12 3.90
CA ALA A 56 -12.69 21.98 3.85
C ALA A 56 -13.15 20.91 4.84
N VAL A 57 -13.04 19.67 4.42
CA VAL A 57 -13.29 18.48 5.21
C VAL A 57 -12.05 17.60 5.11
N ILE A 58 -11.44 17.25 6.25
CA ILE A 58 -10.30 16.36 6.32
C ILE A 58 -10.75 15.15 7.13
N LEU A 59 -10.64 13.97 6.52
CA LEU A 59 -11.05 12.68 7.11
C LEU A 59 -9.84 11.77 7.28
N GLY A 60 -9.43 11.54 8.52
CA GLY A 60 -8.28 10.72 8.88
C GLY A 60 -7.35 11.38 9.89
N VAL A 61 -6.11 10.89 9.95
CA VAL A 61 -5.06 11.42 10.85
C VAL A 61 -4.30 12.53 10.14
N THR A 62 -4.25 13.73 10.72
CA THR A 62 -3.62 14.89 10.08
C THR A 62 -3.00 15.85 11.07
N SER A 63 -1.92 16.52 10.65
CA SER A 63 -1.35 17.68 11.36
C SER A 63 -2.07 19.00 11.07
N ALA A 64 -3.08 19.00 10.20
CA ALA A 64 -3.82 20.19 9.83
C ALA A 64 -4.53 20.80 11.05
N THR A 65 -4.32 22.09 11.29
CA THR A 65 -5.12 22.84 12.26
C THR A 65 -6.20 23.65 11.54
N ALA A 66 -7.34 23.87 12.22
CA ALA A 66 -8.43 24.68 11.66
C ALA A 66 -7.95 26.08 11.24
N GLU A 67 -7.02 26.67 11.99
CA GLU A 67 -6.44 27.97 11.69
C GLU A 67 -5.60 27.97 10.39
N GLN A 68 -4.73 26.95 10.22
CA GLN A 68 -3.91 26.80 9.01
C GLN A 68 -4.78 26.64 7.77
N VAL A 69 -5.76 25.73 7.85
CA VAL A 69 -6.71 25.46 6.75
C VAL A 69 -7.56 26.70 6.45
N GLY A 70 -8.08 27.38 7.47
CA GLY A 70 -8.87 28.57 7.32
C GLY A 70 -8.09 29.71 6.65
N ARG A 71 -6.84 29.93 7.04
CA ARG A 71 -5.94 30.91 6.39
C ARG A 71 -5.68 30.56 4.92
N ALA A 72 -5.46 29.30 4.61
CA ALA A 72 -5.24 28.86 3.24
C ALA A 72 -6.49 29.06 2.38
N LEU A 73 -7.67 28.64 2.86
CA LEU A 73 -8.94 28.84 2.17
C LEU A 73 -9.25 30.34 1.92
N ALA A 74 -8.95 31.18 2.90
CA ALA A 74 -9.19 32.63 2.77
C ALA A 74 -8.29 33.30 1.72
N LYS A 75 -7.04 32.81 1.57
CA LYS A 75 -6.05 33.36 0.64
C LYS A 75 -6.15 32.79 -0.77
N ALA A 76 -6.65 31.57 -0.92
CA ALA A 76 -6.70 30.90 -2.21
C ALA A 76 -7.62 31.65 -3.18
N ALA A 77 -7.16 31.87 -4.40
CA ALA A 77 -7.98 32.38 -5.52
C ALA A 77 -8.59 31.23 -6.32
N GLN A 78 -7.96 30.05 -6.29
CA GLN A 78 -8.33 28.84 -7.04
C GLN A 78 -7.88 27.57 -6.30
N LEU A 79 -8.40 26.41 -6.68
CA LEU A 79 -8.09 25.11 -6.04
C LEU A 79 -6.59 24.76 -5.99
N PRO A 80 -5.77 25.01 -7.04
CA PRO A 80 -4.32 24.74 -6.99
C PRO A 80 -3.56 25.53 -5.91
N ASP A 81 -4.06 26.68 -5.47
CA ASP A 81 -3.40 27.47 -4.41
C ASP A 81 -3.33 26.74 -3.06
N LEU A 82 -4.09 25.63 -2.92
CA LEU A 82 -4.09 24.76 -1.74
C LEU A 82 -2.97 23.70 -1.77
N ASP A 83 -2.24 23.55 -2.87
CA ASP A 83 -1.21 22.50 -3.03
C ASP A 83 -0.12 22.61 -1.97
N ALA A 84 0.32 23.83 -1.66
CA ALA A 84 1.34 24.06 -0.63
C ALA A 84 0.86 23.68 0.79
N LEU A 85 -0.43 23.87 1.10
CA LEU A 85 -1.00 23.39 2.35
C LEU A 85 -0.94 21.87 2.39
N VAL A 86 -1.48 21.19 1.38
CA VAL A 86 -1.59 19.74 1.35
C VAL A 86 -0.22 19.07 1.41
N GLY A 87 0.76 19.53 0.62
CA GLY A 87 2.14 19.02 0.65
C GLY A 87 2.86 19.23 1.99
N GLY A 88 2.38 20.16 2.83
CA GLY A 88 2.91 20.41 4.17
C GLY A 88 2.30 19.56 5.28
N LEU A 89 1.22 18.81 5.04
CA LEU A 89 0.53 18.02 6.07
C LEU A 89 1.26 16.70 6.35
N ALA A 90 1.37 16.38 7.62
CA ALA A 90 1.76 15.04 8.09
C ALA A 90 0.51 14.23 8.44
N GLY A 91 0.61 12.91 8.31
CA GLY A 91 -0.48 11.97 8.57
C GLY A 91 -1.07 11.37 7.30
N SER A 92 -2.14 10.59 7.47
CA SER A 92 -2.85 9.91 6.39
C SER A 92 -4.33 10.30 6.46
N ALA A 93 -4.77 11.15 5.52
CA ALA A 93 -6.13 11.64 5.49
C ALA A 93 -6.61 11.93 4.05
N HIS A 94 -7.92 11.87 3.86
CA HIS A 94 -8.57 12.44 2.68
C HIS A 94 -8.71 13.95 2.88
N PHE A 95 -8.36 14.73 1.86
CA PHE A 95 -8.49 16.17 1.83
C PHE A 95 -9.55 16.56 0.80
N LEU A 96 -10.67 17.07 1.30
CA LEU A 96 -11.83 17.43 0.49
C LEU A 96 -12.10 18.92 0.66
N VAL A 97 -12.37 19.62 -0.44
CA VAL A 97 -12.70 21.07 -0.42
C VAL A 97 -13.88 21.31 -1.34
N SER A 98 -14.89 22.04 -0.85
CA SER A 98 -15.90 22.70 -1.66
C SER A 98 -15.53 24.18 -1.75
N PHE A 99 -15.17 24.64 -2.95
CA PHE A 99 -14.62 25.95 -3.22
C PHE A 99 -15.51 26.70 -4.20
N ASP A 100 -16.40 27.50 -3.68
CA ASP A 100 -17.35 28.31 -4.47
C ASP A 100 -18.18 27.47 -5.46
N GLY A 101 -18.49 26.21 -5.11
CA GLY A 101 -19.25 25.23 -5.91
C GLY A 101 -18.41 24.19 -6.63
N ASP A 102 -17.12 24.43 -6.84
CA ASP A 102 -16.21 23.41 -7.34
C ASP A 102 -15.70 22.53 -6.20
N VAL A 103 -15.45 21.24 -6.46
CA VAL A 103 -14.98 20.28 -5.45
C VAL A 103 -13.57 19.83 -5.80
N ARG A 104 -12.67 19.85 -4.81
CA ARG A 104 -11.39 19.12 -4.85
C ARG A 104 -11.48 17.92 -3.92
N ALA A 105 -11.13 16.73 -4.41
CA ALA A 105 -11.06 15.51 -3.61
C ALA A 105 -9.75 14.77 -3.87
N GLN A 106 -9.01 14.45 -2.81
CA GLN A 106 -7.76 13.67 -2.93
C GLN A 106 -7.50 12.81 -1.70
N GLY A 107 -6.74 11.74 -1.91
CA GLY A 107 -6.14 10.90 -0.88
C GLY A 107 -4.65 11.17 -0.72
N THR A 108 -3.92 10.15 -0.25
CA THR A 108 -2.47 10.18 -0.04
C THR A 108 -1.71 9.68 -1.27
N LEU A 109 -0.44 10.07 -1.39
CA LEU A 109 0.45 9.57 -2.44
C LEU A 109 0.65 8.06 -2.35
N SER A 110 0.64 7.51 -1.15
CA SER A 110 0.81 6.09 -0.85
C SER A 110 -0.44 5.23 -1.01
N THR A 111 -1.61 5.80 -1.31
CA THR A 111 -2.92 5.10 -1.37
C THR A 111 -3.46 4.55 -0.05
N THR A 112 -2.87 4.88 1.10
CA THR A 112 -3.48 4.58 2.42
C THR A 112 -4.85 5.24 2.55
N CYS A 113 -5.02 6.40 1.93
CA CYS A 113 -6.29 7.03 1.63
C CYS A 113 -6.40 7.19 0.11
N GLN A 114 -7.42 6.62 -0.51
CA GLN A 114 -7.61 6.66 -1.96
C GLN A 114 -9.00 7.17 -2.31
N ILE A 115 -9.11 7.86 -3.44
CA ILE A 115 -10.36 8.30 -4.03
C ILE A 115 -10.62 7.47 -5.30
N PHE A 116 -11.83 6.96 -5.40
CA PHE A 116 -12.36 6.33 -6.59
C PHE A 116 -13.49 7.17 -7.15
N HIS A 117 -13.75 7.11 -8.45
CA HIS A 117 -14.81 7.88 -9.08
C HIS A 117 -15.48 7.10 -10.21
N ALA A 118 -16.71 7.47 -10.51
CA ALA A 118 -17.50 6.90 -11.58
C ALA A 118 -18.58 7.89 -12.03
N ARG A 119 -19.08 7.72 -13.25
CA ARG A 119 -20.28 8.39 -13.72
C ARG A 119 -21.49 7.48 -13.50
N ILE A 120 -22.45 7.91 -12.67
CA ILE A 120 -23.60 7.11 -12.28
C ILE A 120 -24.87 7.96 -12.40
N ALA A 121 -25.86 7.48 -13.15
CA ALA A 121 -27.14 8.17 -13.34
C ALA A 121 -27.01 9.65 -13.78
N GLY A 122 -26.00 9.96 -14.61
CA GLY A 122 -25.73 11.29 -15.11
C GLY A 122 -24.78 12.13 -14.24
N ALA A 123 -24.67 11.88 -12.94
CA ALA A 123 -23.77 12.57 -12.04
C ALA A 123 -22.36 11.94 -12.06
N HIS A 124 -21.31 12.78 -11.94
CA HIS A 124 -19.96 12.29 -11.65
C HIS A 124 -19.74 12.29 -10.14
N VAL A 125 -19.59 11.11 -9.55
CA VAL A 125 -19.52 10.90 -8.11
C VAL A 125 -18.20 10.26 -7.73
N ALA A 126 -17.74 10.49 -6.51
CA ALA A 126 -16.54 9.87 -6.00
C ALA A 126 -16.80 9.22 -4.63
N ALA A 127 -15.92 8.30 -4.23
CA ALA A 127 -16.00 7.62 -2.94
C ALA A 127 -14.60 7.19 -2.47
N ASP A 128 -14.47 6.87 -1.19
CA ASP A 128 -13.26 6.25 -0.64
C ASP A 128 -13.20 4.73 -0.92
N ARG A 129 -14.28 4.14 -1.46
CA ARG A 129 -14.41 2.70 -1.74
C ARG A 129 -14.94 2.43 -3.15
N PRO A 130 -14.24 1.59 -3.95
CA PRO A 130 -14.72 1.27 -5.30
C PRO A 130 -15.99 0.42 -5.29
N GLN A 131 -16.17 -0.49 -4.31
CA GLN A 131 -17.38 -1.30 -4.21
C GLN A 131 -18.63 -0.50 -3.83
N THR A 132 -18.50 0.64 -3.15
CA THR A 132 -19.62 1.57 -2.91
C THR A 132 -20.14 2.11 -4.25
N LEU A 133 -19.22 2.57 -5.12
CA LEU A 133 -19.59 3.02 -6.47
C LEU A 133 -20.15 1.89 -7.32
N ALA A 134 -19.56 0.69 -7.23
CA ALA A 134 -20.04 -0.49 -7.97
C ALA A 134 -21.47 -0.88 -7.57
N LYS A 135 -21.79 -0.89 -6.27
CA LYS A 135 -23.14 -1.16 -5.76
C LYS A 135 -24.15 -0.11 -6.26
N LEU A 136 -23.76 1.18 -6.23
CA LEU A 136 -24.61 2.29 -6.68
C LEU A 136 -24.84 2.29 -8.20
N SER A 137 -23.86 1.83 -9.00
CA SER A 137 -23.96 1.77 -10.45
C SER A 137 -24.51 0.45 -10.99
N GLY A 138 -24.57 -0.60 -10.17
CA GLY A 138 -24.81 -1.96 -10.63
C GLY A 138 -23.67 -2.54 -11.47
N ALA A 139 -22.44 -2.05 -11.30
CA ALA A 139 -21.28 -2.45 -12.08
C ALA A 139 -20.89 -3.91 -11.82
N GLY A 140 -20.62 -4.64 -12.89
CA GLY A 140 -20.07 -5.99 -12.85
C GLY A 140 -18.58 -6.01 -12.47
N MET A 141 -18.10 -7.19 -12.10
CA MET A 141 -16.67 -7.42 -11.84
C MET A 141 -15.86 -7.36 -13.14
N ALA A 142 -14.63 -6.86 -13.06
CA ALA A 142 -13.67 -6.85 -14.17
C ALA A 142 -12.84 -8.15 -14.15
N GLU A 143 -13.37 -9.24 -14.72
CA GLU A 143 -12.76 -10.58 -14.70
C GLU A 143 -11.37 -10.61 -15.33
N ASP A 144 -11.13 -9.83 -16.39
CA ASP A 144 -9.83 -9.72 -17.04
C ASP A 144 -8.75 -9.19 -16.06
N LEU A 145 -9.12 -8.26 -15.17
CA LEU A 145 -8.20 -7.76 -14.14
C LEU A 145 -7.93 -8.79 -13.06
N LEU A 146 -8.92 -9.64 -12.74
CA LEU A 146 -8.72 -10.71 -11.77
C LEU A 146 -7.65 -11.70 -12.23
N ALA A 147 -7.61 -12.06 -13.52
CA ALA A 147 -6.53 -12.89 -14.07
C ALA A 147 -5.14 -12.27 -13.83
N THR A 148 -5.01 -10.95 -13.93
CA THR A 148 -3.74 -10.25 -13.66
C THR A 148 -3.36 -10.25 -12.17
N ARG A 149 -4.32 -10.41 -11.25
CA ARG A 149 -4.06 -10.51 -9.81
C ARG A 149 -3.42 -11.84 -9.40
N LEU A 150 -3.44 -12.84 -10.28
CA LEU A 150 -2.70 -14.10 -10.08
C LEU A 150 -1.19 -13.94 -10.28
N LEU A 151 -0.72 -12.83 -10.88
CA LEU A 151 0.71 -12.57 -11.05
C LEU A 151 1.44 -12.54 -9.71
N ALA A 152 2.54 -13.25 -9.62
CA ALA A 152 3.42 -13.31 -8.45
C ALA A 152 4.78 -12.67 -8.76
N PRO A 153 5.36 -11.88 -7.83
CA PRO A 153 4.87 -11.63 -6.47
C PRO A 153 3.62 -10.76 -6.39
N TRP A 154 3.37 -9.88 -7.37
CA TRP A 154 2.18 -9.03 -7.53
C TRP A 154 2.08 -8.50 -8.97
N ALA A 155 0.90 -8.01 -9.33
CA ALA A 155 0.70 -7.31 -10.60
C ALA A 155 1.50 -5.99 -10.60
N PRO A 156 2.16 -5.62 -11.74
CA PRO A 156 2.89 -4.35 -11.84
C PRO A 156 1.94 -3.15 -11.87
N TRP A 157 2.45 -1.95 -11.52
CA TRP A 157 1.74 -0.71 -11.80
C TRP A 157 1.51 -0.54 -13.32
N PRO A 158 0.36 0.00 -13.77
CA PRO A 158 -0.77 0.47 -12.98
C PRO A 158 -1.79 -0.62 -12.61
N LEU A 159 -1.59 -1.88 -13.03
CA LEU A 159 -2.58 -2.95 -12.92
C LEU A 159 -3.06 -3.21 -11.49
N PHE A 160 -2.19 -3.16 -10.49
CA PHE A 160 -2.60 -3.41 -9.11
C PHE A 160 -3.50 -2.29 -8.52
N GLU A 161 -3.52 -1.10 -9.14
CA GLU A 161 -4.36 0.03 -8.72
C GLU A 161 -5.71 0.06 -9.43
N HIS A 162 -5.87 -0.65 -10.55
CA HIS A 162 -7.14 -0.70 -11.24
C HIS A 162 -8.21 -1.33 -10.35
N PRO A 163 -9.34 -0.65 -10.11
CA PRO A 163 -10.45 -1.22 -9.36
C PRO A 163 -10.99 -2.50 -10.01
N MET A 164 -11.46 -3.43 -9.19
CA MET A 164 -12.01 -4.71 -9.65
C MET A 164 -13.41 -4.60 -10.25
N TRP A 165 -13.92 -3.37 -10.48
CA TRP A 165 -15.28 -3.08 -10.91
C TRP A 165 -15.29 -2.29 -12.20
N GLN A 166 -16.14 -2.69 -13.16
CA GLN A 166 -16.27 -2.02 -14.45
C GLN A 166 -16.77 -0.59 -14.28
N GLY A 167 -16.17 0.35 -15.03
CA GLY A 167 -16.56 1.76 -15.01
C GLY A 167 -16.22 2.53 -13.73
N VAL A 168 -15.50 1.91 -12.77
CA VAL A 168 -14.96 2.59 -11.61
C VAL A 168 -13.48 2.84 -11.83
N GLU A 169 -13.03 4.07 -11.61
CA GLU A 169 -11.64 4.48 -11.79
C GLU A 169 -11.01 4.90 -10.46
N ALA A 170 -9.72 4.61 -10.29
CA ALA A 170 -8.93 5.11 -9.16
C ALA A 170 -8.25 6.43 -9.54
N LEU A 171 -8.20 7.36 -8.61
CA LEU A 171 -7.50 8.63 -8.82
C LEU A 171 -5.99 8.38 -8.99
N PRO A 172 -5.36 8.89 -10.09
CA PRO A 172 -3.94 8.70 -10.33
C PRO A 172 -3.05 9.34 -9.25
N VAL A 173 -1.83 8.80 -9.07
CA VAL A 173 -0.85 9.32 -8.11
C VAL A 173 -0.55 10.80 -8.35
N GLY A 174 -0.46 11.55 -7.25
CA GLY A 174 -0.15 12.98 -7.30
C GLY A 174 -1.20 13.82 -8.02
N CYS A 175 -2.42 13.31 -8.15
CA CYS A 175 -3.55 14.05 -8.70
C CYS A 175 -4.62 14.28 -7.62
N TYR A 176 -5.44 15.28 -7.82
CA TYR A 176 -6.73 15.41 -7.19
C TYR A 176 -7.86 15.36 -8.24
N LEU A 177 -9.02 14.90 -7.81
CA LEU A 177 -10.24 14.96 -8.59
C LEU A 177 -10.86 16.34 -8.40
N GLU A 178 -11.17 17.01 -9.49
CA GLU A 178 -11.98 18.23 -9.50
C GLU A 178 -13.34 17.91 -10.11
N LEU A 179 -14.40 18.18 -9.34
CA LEU A 179 -15.78 18.13 -9.83
C LEU A 179 -16.27 19.58 -9.95
N SER A 180 -16.60 19.98 -11.17
CA SER A 180 -17.06 21.35 -11.44
C SER A 180 -18.55 21.48 -11.19
N ARG A 181 -18.96 22.66 -10.73
CA ARG A 181 -20.37 23.05 -10.65
C ARG A 181 -21.09 23.07 -12.00
N ASP A 182 -20.36 23.07 -13.12
CA ASP A 182 -20.90 23.05 -14.48
C ASP A 182 -20.94 21.62 -15.05
N ASP A 183 -21.05 20.59 -14.19
CA ASP A 183 -21.14 19.14 -14.52
C ASP A 183 -19.90 18.56 -15.23
N GLY A 184 -18.76 19.24 -15.09
CA GLY A 184 -17.48 18.73 -15.58
C GLY A 184 -16.71 17.97 -14.50
N PHE A 185 -15.78 17.09 -14.94
CA PHE A 185 -14.76 16.56 -14.03
C PHE A 185 -13.41 16.52 -14.72
N ARG A 186 -12.34 16.64 -13.92
CA ARG A 186 -10.97 16.44 -14.40
C ARG A 186 -10.06 15.97 -13.28
N THR A 187 -8.97 15.27 -13.66
CA THR A 187 -7.87 14.96 -12.77
C THR A 187 -6.78 16.01 -12.95
N VAL A 188 -6.38 16.64 -11.84
CA VAL A 188 -5.38 17.72 -11.86
C VAL A 188 -4.14 17.25 -11.10
N ARG A 189 -2.98 17.28 -11.75
CA ARG A 189 -1.70 16.91 -11.12
C ARG A 189 -1.22 18.04 -10.22
N TRP A 190 -0.97 17.71 -8.96
CA TRP A 190 -0.44 18.64 -7.96
C TRP A 190 0.95 18.24 -7.46
N TRP A 191 1.35 16.97 -7.65
CA TRP A 191 2.60 16.46 -7.17
C TRP A 191 3.34 15.64 -8.24
N ALA A 192 4.68 15.68 -8.18
CA ALA A 192 5.59 14.81 -8.92
C ALA A 192 6.77 14.46 -8.02
N PRO A 193 7.42 13.29 -8.21
CA PRO A 193 8.60 12.90 -7.45
C PRO A 193 9.69 13.98 -7.50
N PRO A 194 10.30 14.34 -6.36
CA PRO A 194 11.37 15.33 -6.32
C PRO A 194 12.62 14.85 -7.06
N PRO A 195 13.49 15.78 -7.51
CA PRO A 195 14.80 15.41 -8.03
C PRO A 195 15.64 14.64 -7.00
N ALA A 196 16.31 13.55 -7.43
CA ALA A 196 17.18 12.73 -6.58
C ALA A 196 18.58 13.36 -6.43
N GLU A 197 18.67 14.53 -5.78
CA GLU A 197 19.88 15.38 -5.76
C GLU A 197 20.35 15.76 -4.34
N THR A 198 19.54 15.48 -3.32
CA THR A 198 19.83 15.85 -1.92
C THR A 198 20.93 14.98 -1.32
N PRO A 199 22.00 15.56 -0.72
CA PRO A 199 23.04 14.81 -0.02
C PRO A 199 22.50 14.02 1.18
N LEU A 200 23.15 12.89 1.54
CA LEU A 200 22.73 12.02 2.64
C LEU A 200 22.45 12.77 3.96
N ALA A 201 23.33 13.67 4.37
CA ALA A 201 23.17 14.37 5.64
C ALA A 201 21.87 15.21 5.65
N GLU A 202 21.63 15.98 4.61
CA GLU A 202 20.44 16.82 4.49
C GLU A 202 19.16 15.98 4.32
N ALA A 203 19.21 14.92 3.50
CA ALA A 203 18.09 14.00 3.34
C ALA A 203 17.75 13.30 4.67
N ALA A 204 18.75 12.92 5.47
CA ALA A 204 18.56 12.30 6.77
C ALA A 204 17.84 13.24 7.75
N GLU A 205 18.20 14.52 7.78
CA GLU A 205 17.51 15.52 8.62
C GLU A 205 16.05 15.73 8.18
N ARG A 206 15.81 15.75 6.86
CA ARG A 206 14.45 15.88 6.30
C ARG A 206 13.59 14.65 6.67
N VAL A 207 14.12 13.45 6.50
CA VAL A 207 13.43 12.19 6.84
C VAL A 207 13.21 12.10 8.36
N GLN A 208 14.20 12.45 9.19
CA GLN A 208 14.04 12.47 10.64
C GLN A 208 12.89 13.37 11.08
N ARG A 209 12.83 14.60 10.54
CA ARG A 209 11.76 15.57 10.83
C ARG A 209 10.40 15.06 10.36
N ALA A 210 10.31 14.54 9.13
CA ALA A 210 9.07 14.02 8.58
C ALA A 210 8.54 12.82 9.39
N LEU A 211 9.41 11.86 9.76
CA LEU A 211 9.03 10.72 10.60
C LEU A 211 8.63 11.15 12.02
N TRP A 212 9.34 12.13 12.60
CA TRP A 212 8.97 12.68 13.90
C TRP A 212 7.56 13.27 13.88
N GLU A 213 7.21 14.04 12.85
CA GLU A 213 5.89 14.64 12.69
C GLU A 213 4.83 13.57 12.37
N ALA A 214 5.16 12.58 11.52
CA ALA A 214 4.28 11.47 11.19
C ALA A 214 3.91 10.61 12.41
N VAL A 215 4.86 10.37 13.32
CA VAL A 215 4.59 9.69 14.59
C VAL A 215 3.84 10.61 15.55
N ALA A 216 4.23 11.89 15.63
CA ALA A 216 3.62 12.84 16.56
C ALA A 216 2.11 12.98 16.35
N VAL A 217 1.63 13.10 15.10
CA VAL A 217 0.18 13.24 14.83
C VAL A 217 -0.63 11.99 15.20
N ARG A 218 0.02 10.84 15.33
CA ARG A 218 -0.61 9.57 15.70
C ARG A 218 -0.61 9.30 17.20
N THR A 219 0.26 9.99 17.93
CA THR A 219 0.43 9.83 19.39
C THR A 219 -0.34 10.88 20.19
N VAL A 220 -0.78 11.97 19.57
CA VAL A 220 -1.56 13.02 20.24
C VAL A 220 -2.98 12.53 20.55
N GLY A 221 -3.42 12.77 21.79
CA GLY A 221 -4.81 12.51 22.24
C GLY A 221 -5.19 11.04 22.42
N GLY A 222 -4.24 10.11 22.32
CA GLY A 222 -4.47 8.69 22.58
C GLY A 222 -3.83 8.26 23.91
N PRO A 223 -4.58 7.67 24.84
CA PRO A 223 -4.01 7.24 26.13
C PRO A 223 -3.02 6.08 25.97
N VAL A 224 -3.21 5.20 24.99
CA VAL A 224 -2.39 4.02 24.74
C VAL A 224 -2.11 3.87 23.24
N ILE A 225 -0.84 3.82 22.89
CA ILE A 225 -0.36 3.54 21.53
C ILE A 225 0.35 2.19 21.55
N SER A 226 0.17 1.41 20.51
CA SER A 226 0.95 0.19 20.33
C SER A 226 1.82 0.27 19.07
N ALA A 227 2.90 -0.53 19.04
CA ALA A 227 3.82 -0.60 17.91
C ALA A 227 4.46 -1.98 17.78
N ASP A 228 4.76 -2.39 16.56
CA ASP A 228 5.59 -3.58 16.31
C ASP A 228 7.02 -3.34 16.83
N LEU A 229 7.61 -4.32 17.51
CA LEU A 229 9.01 -4.34 17.91
C LEU A 229 9.66 -5.65 17.49
N SER A 230 9.90 -5.82 16.20
CA SER A 230 10.48 -7.05 15.64
C SER A 230 12.00 -7.17 15.83
N GLY A 231 12.65 -6.14 16.38
CA GLY A 231 14.11 -6.03 16.43
C GLY A 231 14.73 -5.58 15.10
N GLY A 232 13.95 -5.40 14.04
CA GLY A 232 14.39 -4.78 12.78
C GLY A 232 14.47 -3.25 12.90
N MET A 233 15.27 -2.60 12.04
CA MET A 233 15.49 -1.15 12.10
C MET A 233 14.19 -0.34 12.00
N ASP A 234 13.27 -0.74 11.11
CA ASP A 234 12.05 0.02 10.83
C ASP A 234 11.13 0.09 12.05
N SER A 235 10.70 -1.07 12.55
CA SER A 235 9.79 -1.15 13.70
C SER A 235 10.43 -0.54 14.96
N THR A 236 11.70 -0.82 15.19
CA THR A 236 12.43 -0.28 16.33
C THR A 236 12.50 1.25 16.28
N SER A 237 12.80 1.84 15.12
CA SER A 237 12.83 3.30 14.96
C SER A 237 11.49 3.95 15.33
N LEU A 238 10.37 3.37 14.91
CA LEU A 238 9.05 3.88 15.27
C LEU A 238 8.77 3.76 16.78
N CYS A 239 9.21 2.66 17.42
CA CYS A 239 9.07 2.51 18.87
C CYS A 239 9.82 3.60 19.65
N PHE A 240 11.05 3.95 19.24
CA PHE A 240 11.80 5.02 19.88
C PHE A 240 11.16 6.40 19.68
N LEU A 241 10.68 6.69 18.48
CA LEU A 241 9.96 7.93 18.19
C LEU A 241 8.64 8.02 18.98
N ALA A 242 7.87 6.92 19.06
CA ALA A 242 6.62 6.86 19.81
C ALA A 242 6.86 6.97 21.33
N ASN A 243 7.88 6.29 21.86
CA ASN A 243 8.21 6.34 23.29
C ASN A 243 8.57 7.75 23.78
N ALA A 244 9.07 8.60 22.90
CA ALA A 244 9.37 10.00 23.23
C ALA A 244 8.12 10.87 23.34
N ARG A 245 6.96 10.40 22.85
CA ARG A 245 5.73 11.20 22.69
C ARG A 245 4.50 10.63 23.37
N SER A 246 4.44 9.33 23.64
CA SER A 246 3.29 8.69 24.28
C SER A 246 3.49 8.53 25.78
N ASP A 247 2.42 8.67 26.53
CA ASP A 247 2.43 8.42 27.98
C ASP A 247 2.51 6.92 28.29
N ARG A 248 1.88 6.08 27.47
CA ARG A 248 1.95 4.62 27.55
C ARG A 248 2.12 4.03 26.15
N LEU A 249 3.23 3.31 25.95
CA LEU A 249 3.53 2.58 24.73
C LEU A 249 3.48 1.07 24.99
N ILE A 250 2.72 0.33 24.19
CA ILE A 250 2.78 -1.12 24.15
C ILE A 250 3.58 -1.53 22.93
N THR A 251 4.64 -2.31 23.12
CA THR A 251 5.40 -2.89 22.00
C THR A 251 5.08 -4.37 21.88
N THR A 252 4.93 -4.87 20.66
CA THR A 252 4.58 -6.27 20.40
C THR A 252 5.63 -6.97 19.56
N GLN A 253 5.91 -8.22 19.91
CA GLN A 253 6.80 -9.09 19.16
C GLN A 253 6.16 -10.47 19.02
N TRP A 254 6.16 -11.01 17.79
CA TRP A 254 5.85 -12.42 17.56
C TRP A 254 7.06 -13.27 17.93
N GLU A 255 6.84 -14.30 18.74
CA GLU A 255 7.87 -15.28 19.00
C GLU A 255 8.18 -16.05 17.69
N ALA A 256 9.45 -16.17 17.35
CA ALA A 256 9.88 -16.89 16.16
C ALA A 256 9.77 -18.41 16.36
N GLU A 257 9.26 -19.14 15.36
CA GLU A 257 9.30 -20.63 15.37
C GLU A 257 10.72 -21.18 15.32
N ASN A 258 11.65 -20.46 14.65
CA ASN A 258 13.04 -20.83 14.57
C ASN A 258 13.81 -20.34 15.82
N PRO A 259 14.30 -21.25 16.70
CA PRO A 259 15.07 -20.88 17.88
C PRO A 259 16.38 -20.13 17.57
N ALA A 260 16.92 -20.29 16.35
CA ALA A 260 18.14 -19.61 15.90
C ALA A 260 17.88 -18.18 15.43
N SER A 261 16.62 -17.69 15.46
CA SER A 261 16.31 -16.31 15.11
C SER A 261 16.90 -15.34 16.14
N GLU A 262 17.70 -14.40 15.66
CA GLU A 262 18.24 -13.33 16.48
C GLU A 262 17.22 -12.22 16.78
N ASP A 263 16.04 -12.21 16.14
CA ASP A 263 15.06 -11.15 16.29
C ASP A 263 14.62 -10.97 17.74
N ARG A 264 14.45 -12.08 18.49
CA ARG A 264 14.12 -12.03 19.92
C ARG A 264 15.18 -11.28 20.75
N MET A 265 16.45 -11.56 20.49
CA MET A 265 17.55 -10.89 21.20
C MET A 265 17.57 -9.38 20.90
N TRP A 266 17.43 -9.02 19.63
CA TRP A 266 17.43 -7.61 19.20
C TRP A 266 16.21 -6.85 19.70
N ALA A 267 15.02 -7.46 19.68
CA ALA A 267 13.82 -6.84 20.24
C ALA A 267 13.92 -6.66 21.75
N ALA A 268 14.42 -7.67 22.50
CA ALA A 268 14.63 -7.56 23.93
C ALA A 268 15.65 -6.45 24.29
N ARG A 269 16.72 -6.32 23.50
CA ARG A 269 17.69 -5.25 23.64
C ARG A 269 17.07 -3.86 23.40
N ALA A 270 16.27 -3.74 22.35
CA ALA A 270 15.53 -2.50 22.07
C ALA A 270 14.53 -2.18 23.19
N ALA A 271 13.75 -3.18 23.65
CA ALA A 271 12.81 -3.02 24.75
C ALA A 271 13.46 -2.54 26.05
N SER A 272 14.66 -3.05 26.37
CA SER A 272 15.40 -2.59 27.56
C SER A 272 15.81 -1.11 27.51
N SER A 273 15.87 -0.52 26.33
CA SER A 273 16.16 0.90 26.09
C SER A 273 14.90 1.76 26.00
N LEU A 274 13.70 1.18 26.19
CA LEU A 274 12.40 1.84 26.13
C LEU A 274 11.69 1.77 27.50
N PRO A 275 12.12 2.51 28.51
CA PRO A 275 11.71 2.32 29.91
C PRO A 275 10.23 2.63 30.16
N ARG A 276 9.53 3.31 29.24
CA ARG A 276 8.09 3.62 29.32
C ARG A 276 7.23 2.62 28.55
N ALA A 277 7.85 1.71 27.81
CA ALA A 277 7.14 0.75 26.97
C ALA A 277 6.88 -0.56 27.75
N GLU A 278 5.65 -1.04 27.63
CA GLU A 278 5.28 -2.39 28.01
C GLU A 278 5.54 -3.33 26.85
N HIS A 279 6.43 -4.29 27.00
CA HIS A 279 6.79 -5.22 25.92
C HIS A 279 6.01 -6.53 26.04
N ILE A 280 5.18 -6.82 25.03
CA ILE A 280 4.36 -8.04 24.95
C ILE A 280 4.96 -8.98 23.91
N ILE A 281 5.39 -10.16 24.35
CA ILE A 281 5.79 -11.25 23.46
C ILE A 281 4.56 -12.13 23.20
N LEU A 282 4.22 -12.30 21.93
CA LEU A 282 3.10 -13.13 21.48
C LEU A 282 3.62 -14.56 21.22
N PRO A 283 3.20 -15.54 22.04
CA PRO A 283 3.73 -16.90 21.93
C PRO A 283 3.36 -17.54 20.59
N VAL A 284 4.30 -18.23 19.95
CA VAL A 284 4.07 -18.92 18.67
C VAL A 284 2.92 -19.94 18.72
N ARG A 285 2.70 -20.57 19.90
CA ARG A 285 1.64 -21.56 20.10
C ARG A 285 0.23 -20.94 20.10
N GLU A 286 0.11 -19.66 20.45
CA GLU A 286 -1.14 -18.90 20.48
C GLU A 286 -1.41 -18.17 19.17
N ALA A 287 -0.36 -17.99 18.36
CA ALA A 287 -0.45 -17.30 17.07
C ALA A 287 -1.23 -18.14 16.05
N PRO A 288 -2.25 -17.58 15.38
CA PRO A 288 -2.86 -18.24 14.24
C PRO A 288 -1.79 -18.60 13.19
N LYS A 289 -1.90 -19.78 12.60
CA LYS A 289 -0.97 -20.20 11.54
C LYS A 289 -1.24 -19.43 10.25
N TRP A 290 -0.24 -19.30 9.39
CA TRP A 290 -0.46 -18.70 8.08
C TRP A 290 -1.46 -19.53 7.28
N PHE A 291 -2.34 -18.85 6.55
CA PHE A 291 -3.44 -19.43 5.78
C PHE A 291 -4.52 -20.14 6.61
N SER A 292 -4.66 -19.84 7.91
CA SER A 292 -5.79 -20.32 8.69
C SER A 292 -7.07 -19.51 8.39
N GLY A 293 -8.22 -20.14 8.54
CA GLY A 293 -9.55 -19.51 8.49
C GLY A 293 -9.94 -18.95 7.11
N LEU A 294 -9.37 -19.47 6.00
CA LEU A 294 -9.65 -18.96 4.67
C LEU A 294 -11.03 -19.37 4.13
N ALA A 295 -11.63 -20.43 4.66
CA ALA A 295 -12.94 -20.92 4.23
C ALA A 295 -14.12 -20.06 4.72
N GLU A 296 -13.95 -19.37 5.85
CA GLU A 296 -15.01 -18.64 6.56
C GLU A 296 -14.80 -17.11 6.53
N LEU A 297 -14.40 -16.56 5.38
CA LEU A 297 -14.12 -15.13 5.28
C LEU A 297 -15.38 -14.32 4.99
N ASP A 298 -15.67 -13.38 5.88
CA ASP A 298 -16.68 -12.32 5.75
C ASP A 298 -16.00 -10.93 5.68
N ASP A 299 -14.94 -10.83 4.90
CA ASP A 299 -14.18 -9.60 4.77
C ASP A 299 -14.74 -8.76 3.62
N ASP A 300 -15.33 -7.60 3.94
CA ASP A 300 -15.73 -6.60 2.94
C ASP A 300 -14.51 -5.83 2.43
N LEU A 301 -13.63 -6.51 1.69
CA LEU A 301 -12.43 -5.94 1.10
C LEU A 301 -12.67 -5.53 -0.35
N GLU A 302 -12.04 -4.45 -0.77
CA GLU A 302 -12.23 -3.82 -2.08
C GLU A 302 -11.58 -4.59 -3.25
N ALA A 303 -10.58 -5.45 -2.96
CA ALA A 303 -9.86 -6.27 -3.93
C ALA A 303 -9.12 -7.41 -3.22
N PRO A 304 -8.51 -8.39 -3.96
CA PRO A 304 -7.71 -9.46 -3.37
C PRO A 304 -6.69 -8.95 -2.36
N PHE A 305 -6.62 -9.57 -1.19
CA PHE A 305 -5.82 -9.10 -0.05
C PHE A 305 -4.43 -9.71 -0.05
N ALA A 306 -3.40 -8.92 -0.33
CA ALA A 306 -2.02 -9.41 -0.45
C ALA A 306 -1.47 -10.08 0.83
N TRP A 307 -1.98 -9.72 2.03
CA TRP A 307 -1.58 -10.34 3.29
C TRP A 307 -2.56 -11.42 3.78
N ILE A 308 -3.28 -12.04 2.88
CA ILE A 308 -4.26 -13.10 3.19
C ILE A 308 -3.66 -14.21 4.06
N ARG A 309 -2.40 -14.57 3.84
CA ARG A 309 -1.68 -15.60 4.61
C ARG A 309 -1.60 -15.30 6.11
N THR A 310 -1.60 -14.01 6.50
CA THR A 310 -1.44 -13.54 7.88
C THR A 310 -2.70 -12.83 8.39
N ARG A 311 -3.80 -12.91 7.67
CA ARG A 311 -5.06 -12.22 7.98
C ARG A 311 -5.55 -12.51 9.40
N ASP A 312 -5.54 -13.78 9.83
CA ASP A 312 -6.00 -14.15 11.17
C ASP A 312 -5.06 -13.64 12.27
N ARG A 313 -3.74 -13.56 11.99
CA ARG A 313 -2.79 -12.92 12.91
C ARG A 313 -3.07 -11.45 13.11
N LEU A 314 -3.43 -10.73 12.04
CA LEU A 314 -3.81 -9.33 12.12
C LEU A 314 -5.06 -9.15 12.98
N SER A 315 -6.07 -10.00 12.78
CA SER A 315 -7.29 -10.00 13.58
C SER A 315 -7.02 -10.34 15.05
N TYR A 316 -6.24 -11.37 15.32
CA TYR A 316 -5.83 -11.77 16.66
C TYR A 316 -5.07 -10.64 17.38
N LEU A 317 -4.09 -10.05 16.71
CA LEU A 317 -3.31 -8.95 17.28
C LEU A 317 -4.18 -7.72 17.54
N ALA A 318 -5.05 -7.34 16.61
CA ALA A 318 -5.96 -6.21 16.80
C ALA A 318 -6.90 -6.40 17.99
N GLN A 319 -7.47 -7.61 18.17
CA GLN A 319 -8.30 -7.94 19.34
C GLN A 319 -7.51 -7.84 20.64
N ARG A 320 -6.29 -8.39 20.66
CA ARG A 320 -5.42 -8.33 21.84
C ARG A 320 -5.08 -6.89 22.21
N LEU A 321 -4.69 -6.07 21.23
CA LEU A 321 -4.35 -4.66 21.44
C LEU A 321 -5.55 -3.83 21.88
N ALA A 322 -6.74 -4.10 21.35
CA ALA A 322 -7.98 -3.48 21.79
C ALA A 322 -8.28 -3.76 23.27
N HIS A 323 -8.04 -5.01 23.71
CA HIS A 323 -8.18 -5.41 25.11
C HIS A 323 -7.21 -4.66 26.04
N GLU A 324 -5.98 -4.40 25.57
CA GLU A 324 -4.98 -3.59 26.28
C GLU A 324 -5.27 -2.07 26.24
N GLY A 325 -6.37 -1.68 25.59
CA GLY A 325 -6.82 -0.28 25.47
C GLY A 325 -6.14 0.51 24.35
N SER A 326 -5.33 -0.12 23.50
CA SER A 326 -4.75 0.54 22.32
C SER A 326 -5.82 0.77 21.26
N ARG A 327 -5.82 1.98 20.69
CA ARG A 327 -6.68 2.37 19.59
C ARG A 327 -5.95 2.59 18.29
N ARG A 328 -4.63 2.69 18.35
CA ARG A 328 -3.74 2.86 17.19
C ARG A 328 -2.51 1.98 17.35
N HIS A 329 -2.19 1.27 16.28
CA HIS A 329 -1.02 0.42 16.19
C HIS A 329 -0.07 0.92 15.10
N LEU A 330 1.17 1.22 15.46
CA LEU A 330 2.22 1.66 14.53
C LEU A 330 2.95 0.45 13.97
N THR A 331 2.99 0.33 12.66
CA THR A 331 3.71 -0.75 11.97
C THR A 331 4.92 -0.23 11.20
N GLY A 332 5.98 -1.03 11.14
CA GLY A 332 7.20 -0.73 10.39
C GLY A 332 7.09 -0.90 8.87
N HIS A 333 5.92 -1.26 8.34
CA HIS A 333 5.71 -1.40 6.91
C HIS A 333 5.87 -0.07 6.19
N GLY A 334 6.36 -0.12 4.95
CA GLY A 334 6.80 1.05 4.19
C GLY A 334 8.30 1.34 4.34
N GLY A 335 8.93 0.86 5.42
CA GLY A 335 10.35 1.06 5.66
C GLY A 335 11.27 0.28 4.71
N ASP A 336 10.91 -0.95 4.36
CA ASP A 336 11.63 -1.74 3.34
C ASP A 336 11.40 -1.12 1.95
N GLU A 337 10.17 -0.79 1.61
CA GLU A 337 9.76 -0.24 0.32
C GLU A 337 10.46 1.09 0.02
N LEU A 338 10.68 1.91 1.04
CA LEU A 338 11.21 3.25 0.89
C LEU A 338 12.74 3.34 1.03
N PHE A 339 13.35 2.54 1.92
CA PHE A 339 14.76 2.66 2.28
C PHE A 339 15.65 1.52 1.76
N LEU A 340 15.09 0.42 1.23
CA LEU A 340 15.87 -0.58 0.51
C LEU A 340 16.08 -0.14 -0.93
N THR A 341 17.33 -0.08 -1.34
CA THR A 341 17.68 0.33 -2.69
C THR A 341 17.89 -0.91 -3.57
N THR A 342 17.10 -1.03 -4.63
CA THR A 342 17.28 -2.07 -5.64
C THR A 342 18.35 -1.68 -6.66
N PRO A 343 19.02 -2.63 -7.31
CA PRO A 343 20.04 -2.32 -8.33
C PRO A 343 19.55 -1.53 -9.56
N LEU A 344 18.25 -1.28 -9.69
CA LEU A 344 17.67 -0.50 -10.80
C LEU A 344 18.24 0.92 -10.88
N TYR A 345 18.69 1.50 -9.76
CA TYR A 345 19.35 2.80 -9.74
C TYR A 345 20.60 2.85 -10.62
N LEU A 346 21.28 1.70 -10.87
CA LEU A 346 22.46 1.63 -11.73
C LEU A 346 22.15 2.09 -13.16
N HIS A 347 20.94 1.84 -13.66
CA HIS A 347 20.51 2.30 -14.97
C HIS A 347 20.56 3.84 -15.09
N THR A 348 20.12 4.54 -14.05
CA THR A 348 20.16 6.01 -13.97
C THR A 348 21.59 6.49 -13.73
N LEU A 349 22.29 5.86 -12.78
CA LEU A 349 23.63 6.30 -12.36
C LEU A 349 24.67 6.18 -13.49
N ILE A 350 24.61 5.11 -14.32
CA ILE A 350 25.55 4.94 -15.44
C ILE A 350 25.38 6.02 -16.51
N ARG A 351 24.18 6.58 -16.64
CA ARG A 351 23.86 7.63 -17.62
C ARG A 351 24.16 9.03 -17.10
N SER A 352 23.97 9.27 -15.83
CA SER A 352 24.20 10.58 -15.22
C SER A 352 25.63 10.76 -14.69
N ARG A 353 26.23 9.69 -14.13
CA ARG A 353 27.56 9.75 -13.46
C ARG A 353 28.35 8.46 -13.70
N PRO A 354 28.80 8.19 -14.96
CA PRO A 354 29.38 6.91 -15.38
C PRO A 354 30.61 6.48 -14.57
N LEU A 355 31.50 7.41 -14.22
CA LEU A 355 32.70 7.09 -13.44
C LEU A 355 32.37 6.59 -12.03
N ARG A 356 31.37 7.18 -11.38
CA ARG A 356 30.88 6.72 -10.08
C ARG A 356 30.17 5.39 -10.19
N ALA A 357 29.35 5.20 -11.23
CA ALA A 357 28.58 3.98 -11.48
C ALA A 357 29.47 2.73 -11.56
N ILE A 358 30.70 2.83 -12.03
CA ILE A 358 31.65 1.68 -12.15
C ILE A 358 31.87 1.03 -10.77
N ARG A 359 32.07 1.82 -9.70
CA ARG A 359 32.25 1.29 -8.35
C ARG A 359 31.03 0.50 -7.89
N TYR A 360 29.83 1.07 -8.05
CA TYR A 360 28.57 0.44 -7.64
C TYR A 360 28.26 -0.80 -8.49
N LEU A 361 28.55 -0.75 -9.79
CA LEU A 361 28.39 -1.89 -10.68
C LEU A 361 29.31 -3.05 -10.26
N ARG A 362 30.57 -2.76 -9.92
CA ARG A 362 31.53 -3.79 -9.43
C ARG A 362 31.04 -4.44 -8.14
N ALA A 363 30.56 -3.64 -7.19
CA ALA A 363 30.04 -4.14 -5.91
C ALA A 363 28.79 -5.01 -6.11
N ASN A 364 27.82 -4.54 -6.91
CA ASN A 364 26.61 -5.32 -7.21
C ASN A 364 26.93 -6.62 -7.97
N ARG A 365 27.89 -6.57 -8.93
CA ARG A 365 28.35 -7.78 -9.63
C ARG A 365 28.93 -8.81 -8.67
N ALA A 366 29.75 -8.38 -7.71
CA ALA A 366 30.33 -9.27 -6.71
C ALA A 366 29.24 -9.89 -5.83
N MET A 367 28.30 -9.08 -5.34
CA MET A 367 27.19 -9.50 -4.47
C MET A 367 26.25 -10.49 -5.17
N HIS A 368 25.84 -10.17 -6.40
CA HIS A 368 24.84 -10.95 -7.14
C HIS A 368 25.45 -11.93 -8.16
N ARG A 369 26.77 -12.07 -8.21
CA ARG A 369 27.50 -12.94 -9.14
C ARG A 369 27.17 -12.70 -10.63
N TRP A 370 26.92 -11.44 -11.02
CA TRP A 370 26.59 -11.13 -12.41
C TRP A 370 27.82 -11.19 -13.31
N SER A 371 27.65 -11.75 -14.51
CA SER A 371 28.66 -11.64 -15.57
C SER A 371 28.83 -10.19 -16.04
N LEU A 372 30.04 -9.80 -16.44
CA LEU A 372 30.27 -8.44 -16.93
C LEU A 372 29.47 -8.17 -18.21
N SER A 373 29.50 -9.11 -19.15
CA SER A 373 28.76 -9.00 -20.42
C SER A 373 27.26 -8.91 -20.20
N GLY A 374 26.70 -9.72 -19.26
CA GLY A 374 25.30 -9.66 -18.89
C GLY A 374 24.90 -8.31 -18.30
N ALA A 375 25.71 -7.78 -17.40
CA ALA A 375 25.46 -6.48 -16.78
C ALA A 375 25.53 -5.32 -17.79
N VAL A 376 26.55 -5.30 -18.66
CA VAL A 376 26.67 -4.29 -19.73
C VAL A 376 25.49 -4.37 -20.70
N THR A 377 25.15 -5.58 -21.19
CA THR A 377 24.01 -5.77 -22.09
C THR A 377 22.71 -5.27 -21.47
N ALA A 378 22.47 -5.59 -20.19
CA ALA A 378 21.27 -5.15 -19.50
C ALA A 378 21.22 -3.62 -19.29
N LEU A 379 22.35 -2.98 -18.96
CA LEU A 379 22.45 -1.52 -18.83
C LEU A 379 22.25 -0.77 -20.14
N MET A 380 22.64 -1.37 -21.26
CA MET A 380 22.44 -0.78 -22.60
C MET A 380 20.98 -0.79 -23.05
N ARG A 381 20.14 -1.65 -22.47
CA ARG A 381 18.70 -1.69 -22.77
C ARG A 381 18.01 -0.46 -22.21
N ASN A 382 17.50 0.39 -23.09
CA ASN A 382 16.79 1.62 -22.73
C ASN A 382 15.35 1.62 -23.24
N ARG A 383 14.55 0.65 -22.76
CA ARG A 383 13.14 0.53 -23.12
C ARG A 383 12.30 1.57 -22.38
N SER A 384 11.24 2.08 -23.02
CA SER A 384 10.19 2.85 -22.33
C SER A 384 9.47 1.96 -21.31
N PHE A 385 8.76 2.56 -20.37
CA PHE A 385 7.98 1.82 -19.39
C PHE A 385 6.88 1.00 -20.08
N GLY A 386 6.12 1.61 -21.00
CA GLY A 386 5.08 0.91 -21.75
C GLY A 386 5.61 -0.27 -22.57
N SER A 387 6.76 -0.08 -23.26
CA SER A 387 7.38 -1.20 -24.00
C SER A 387 7.85 -2.32 -23.10
N TRP A 388 8.43 -1.99 -21.94
CA TRP A 388 8.83 -3.00 -20.95
C TRP A 388 7.62 -3.80 -20.44
N LEU A 389 6.52 -3.11 -20.14
CA LEU A 389 5.29 -3.74 -19.64
C LEU A 389 4.68 -4.68 -20.69
N ALA A 390 4.55 -4.24 -21.94
CA ALA A 390 4.03 -5.04 -23.05
C ALA A 390 4.88 -6.30 -23.30
N GLU A 391 6.22 -6.15 -23.34
CA GLU A 391 7.14 -7.25 -23.56
C GLU A 391 7.18 -8.25 -22.38
N SER A 392 6.91 -7.79 -21.16
CA SER A 392 6.83 -8.67 -19.98
C SER A 392 5.75 -9.72 -20.11
N GLY A 393 4.67 -9.46 -20.88
CA GLY A 393 3.62 -10.42 -21.19
C GLY A 393 4.14 -11.69 -21.87
N ALA A 394 5.16 -11.61 -22.70
CA ALA A 394 5.75 -12.78 -23.37
C ALA A 394 6.40 -13.77 -22.38
N SER A 395 6.92 -13.27 -21.26
CA SER A 395 7.70 -14.04 -20.29
C SER A 395 6.93 -14.45 -19.03
N VAL A 396 5.61 -14.23 -18.96
CA VAL A 396 4.81 -14.52 -17.75
C VAL A 396 4.73 -16.01 -17.37
N VAL A 397 5.03 -16.92 -18.29
CA VAL A 397 5.06 -18.38 -18.07
C VAL A 397 6.47 -18.94 -17.96
N ASP A 398 7.51 -18.12 -18.12
CA ASP A 398 8.88 -18.59 -17.95
C ASP A 398 9.09 -19.02 -16.50
N PRO A 399 9.82 -20.12 -16.22
CA PRO A 399 10.13 -20.49 -14.85
C PRO A 399 10.86 -19.36 -14.14
N LEU A 400 10.57 -19.17 -12.84
CA LEU A 400 11.30 -18.24 -11.99
C LEU A 400 12.77 -18.64 -12.03
N ARG A 401 13.58 -17.88 -12.74
CA ARG A 401 15.02 -18.13 -12.81
C ARG A 401 15.64 -17.77 -11.47
N GLU A 402 16.26 -18.73 -10.86
CA GLU A 402 17.18 -18.45 -9.75
C GLU A 402 18.26 -17.48 -10.20
N ILE A 403 18.86 -16.81 -9.21
CA ILE A 403 19.97 -15.87 -9.30
C ILE A 403 20.56 -15.87 -10.72
N SER A 404 19.95 -15.08 -11.59
CA SER A 404 20.41 -15.01 -12.98
C SER A 404 21.80 -14.38 -12.99
N SER A 405 22.75 -15.00 -13.68
CA SER A 405 24.04 -14.35 -13.99
C SER A 405 23.88 -13.08 -14.85
N LYS A 406 22.65 -12.80 -15.29
CA LYS A 406 22.27 -11.63 -16.07
C LYS A 406 21.28 -10.80 -15.28
N PRO A 407 21.64 -9.59 -14.83
CA PRO A 407 20.70 -8.69 -14.17
C PRO A 407 19.60 -8.23 -15.14
N ASP A 408 18.44 -7.93 -14.60
CA ASP A 408 17.42 -7.15 -15.27
C ASP A 408 17.37 -5.75 -14.67
N PHE A 409 17.61 -4.73 -15.47
CA PHE A 409 17.47 -3.32 -15.11
C PHE A 409 16.22 -2.72 -15.76
N GLY A 410 15.14 -3.49 -15.86
CA GLY A 410 13.83 -3.04 -16.33
C GLY A 410 13.22 -1.93 -15.48
N TRP A 411 11.91 -1.84 -15.44
CA TRP A 411 11.19 -0.84 -14.66
C TRP A 411 10.64 -1.37 -13.33
N GLY A 412 10.73 -2.67 -13.09
CA GLY A 412 10.23 -3.32 -11.88
C GLY A 412 10.78 -4.73 -11.71
N PHE A 413 10.24 -5.45 -10.76
CA PHE A 413 10.55 -6.87 -10.55
C PHE A 413 9.94 -7.72 -11.67
N SER A 414 10.57 -8.87 -11.92
CA SER A 414 9.98 -9.90 -12.77
C SER A 414 8.77 -10.51 -12.08
N PHE A 415 7.69 -10.65 -12.82
CA PHE A 415 6.45 -11.27 -12.36
C PHE A 415 6.08 -12.45 -13.26
N ARG A 416 5.33 -13.42 -12.72
CA ARG A 416 4.99 -14.68 -13.39
C ARG A 416 3.58 -15.12 -13.00
N MET A 417 2.91 -15.79 -13.94
CA MET A 417 1.72 -16.56 -13.63
C MET A 417 2.08 -17.82 -12.82
N PRO A 418 1.19 -18.29 -11.93
CA PRO A 418 1.38 -19.55 -11.25
C PRO A 418 1.35 -20.75 -12.23
N GLU A 419 2.00 -21.84 -11.88
CA GLU A 419 2.04 -23.07 -12.69
C GLU A 419 0.64 -23.70 -12.90
N TRP A 420 -0.29 -23.40 -11.99
CA TRP A 420 -1.69 -23.83 -12.07
C TRP A 420 -2.60 -22.81 -12.75
N ALA A 421 -2.08 -21.74 -13.32
CA ALA A 421 -2.88 -20.86 -14.16
C ALA A 421 -3.22 -21.57 -15.48
N THR A 422 -4.48 -21.47 -15.88
CA THR A 422 -4.93 -22.03 -17.17
C THR A 422 -4.35 -21.26 -18.35
N GLY A 423 -4.35 -21.88 -19.55
CA GLY A 423 -4.00 -21.18 -20.78
C GLY A 423 -4.86 -19.94 -21.02
N HIS A 424 -6.15 -20.00 -20.66
CA HIS A 424 -7.06 -18.86 -20.73
C HIS A 424 -6.59 -17.70 -19.83
N ALA A 425 -6.27 -17.96 -18.57
CA ALA A 425 -5.78 -16.92 -17.65
C ALA A 425 -4.47 -16.28 -18.15
N VAL A 426 -3.56 -17.08 -18.70
CA VAL A 426 -2.31 -16.60 -19.31
C VAL A 426 -2.59 -15.68 -20.50
N ASP A 427 -3.49 -16.07 -21.40
CA ASP A 427 -3.81 -15.30 -22.61
C ASP A 427 -4.53 -13.99 -22.26
N VAL A 428 -5.44 -14.01 -21.28
CA VAL A 428 -6.07 -12.79 -20.73
C VAL A 428 -5.02 -11.86 -20.16
N THR A 429 -4.12 -12.38 -19.32
CA THR A 429 -3.06 -11.58 -18.68
C THR A 429 -2.11 -10.97 -19.73
N ARG A 430 -1.71 -11.72 -20.76
CA ARG A 430 -0.89 -11.21 -21.88
C ARG A 430 -1.60 -10.10 -22.64
N ARG A 431 -2.88 -10.28 -22.92
CA ARG A 431 -3.72 -9.27 -23.61
C ARG A 431 -3.79 -7.98 -22.79
N VAL A 432 -4.09 -8.06 -21.49
CA VAL A 432 -4.18 -6.89 -20.61
C VAL A 432 -2.83 -6.18 -20.51
N LEU A 433 -1.72 -6.89 -20.30
CA LEU A 433 -0.38 -6.32 -20.29
C LEU A 433 -0.02 -5.64 -21.61
N GLY A 434 -0.40 -6.26 -22.74
CA GLY A 434 -0.20 -5.70 -24.07
C GLY A 434 -1.02 -4.42 -24.29
N GLN A 435 -2.28 -4.39 -23.87
CA GLN A 435 -3.16 -3.21 -23.98
C GLN A 435 -2.64 -2.06 -23.12
N VAL A 436 -2.35 -2.31 -21.84
CA VAL A 436 -1.84 -1.27 -20.93
C VAL A 436 -0.47 -0.77 -21.39
N GLY A 437 0.45 -1.66 -21.77
CA GLY A 437 1.75 -1.26 -22.30
C GLY A 437 1.66 -0.53 -23.63
N GLY A 438 0.72 -0.94 -24.51
CA GLY A 438 0.45 -0.29 -25.80
C GLY A 438 -0.08 1.13 -25.66
N ALA A 439 -0.82 1.42 -24.60
CA ALA A 439 -1.28 2.77 -24.26
C ALA A 439 -0.12 3.69 -23.81
N GLN A 440 1.12 3.18 -23.72
CA GLN A 440 2.33 3.92 -23.33
C GLN A 440 2.16 4.77 -22.07
N PRO A 441 1.74 4.17 -20.92
CA PRO A 441 1.57 4.92 -19.68
C PRO A 441 2.88 5.59 -19.27
N ALA A 442 2.80 6.81 -18.76
CA ALA A 442 3.95 7.48 -18.18
C ALA A 442 4.38 6.74 -16.89
N PRO A 443 5.67 6.50 -16.66
CA PRO A 443 6.13 5.91 -15.40
C PRO A 443 5.88 6.87 -14.23
N LEU A 444 5.83 6.33 -13.00
CA LEU A 444 5.66 7.10 -11.76
C LEU A 444 6.80 8.11 -11.52
N SER A 445 7.98 7.82 -12.06
CA SER A 445 9.15 8.70 -12.14
C SER A 445 9.94 8.37 -13.41
N PRO A 446 10.62 9.34 -14.03
CA PRO A 446 11.56 9.07 -15.12
C PRO A 446 12.79 8.27 -14.64
N LEU A 447 13.06 8.24 -13.34
CA LEU A 447 14.16 7.52 -12.71
C LEU A 447 13.66 6.14 -12.26
N ARG A 448 14.19 5.06 -12.84
CA ARG A 448 13.71 3.68 -12.57
C ARG A 448 13.71 3.30 -11.10
N GLY A 449 14.73 3.73 -10.34
CA GLY A 449 14.79 3.48 -8.90
C GLY A 449 13.67 4.20 -8.12
N GLN A 450 13.36 5.46 -8.47
CA GLN A 450 12.23 6.17 -7.87
C GLN A 450 10.87 5.62 -8.32
N HIS A 451 10.74 5.25 -9.62
CA HIS A 451 9.53 4.62 -10.11
C HIS A 451 9.17 3.39 -9.27
N LEU A 452 10.16 2.50 -9.05
CA LEU A 452 9.95 1.31 -8.23
C LEU A 452 9.62 1.64 -6.77
N ALA A 453 10.35 2.58 -6.16
CA ALA A 453 10.08 2.98 -4.77
C ALA A 453 8.65 3.54 -4.60
N VAL A 454 8.19 4.39 -5.51
CA VAL A 454 6.81 4.90 -5.50
C VAL A 454 5.80 3.77 -5.71
N GLN A 455 6.05 2.85 -6.66
CA GLN A 455 5.20 1.68 -6.89
C GLN A 455 5.08 0.82 -5.62
N ASP A 456 6.20 0.50 -4.97
CA ASP A 456 6.23 -0.38 -3.82
C ASP A 456 5.56 0.27 -2.59
N VAL A 457 5.76 1.58 -2.37
CA VAL A 457 5.06 2.34 -1.34
C VAL A 457 3.55 2.37 -1.59
N ARG A 458 3.12 2.52 -2.84
CA ARG A 458 1.68 2.52 -3.19
C ARG A 458 1.05 1.14 -3.01
N LEU A 459 1.75 0.08 -3.40
CA LEU A 459 1.32 -1.29 -3.15
C LEU A 459 1.21 -1.60 -1.65
N CYS A 460 2.19 -1.12 -0.87
CA CYS A 460 2.17 -1.21 0.59
C CYS A 460 0.97 -0.44 1.17
N GLY A 461 0.74 0.81 0.74
CA GLY A 461 -0.37 1.63 1.20
C GLY A 461 -1.74 1.07 0.83
N ASP A 462 -1.88 0.52 -0.38
CA ASP A 462 -3.08 -0.20 -0.84
C ASP A 462 -3.39 -1.41 0.07
N THR A 463 -2.36 -2.15 0.46
CA THR A 463 -2.48 -3.26 1.40
C THR A 463 -2.84 -2.78 2.80
N LEU A 464 -2.18 -1.73 3.29
CA LEU A 464 -2.41 -1.13 4.61
C LEU A 464 -3.83 -0.55 4.75
N ARG A 465 -4.40 0.03 3.69
CA ARG A 465 -5.79 0.48 3.67
C ARG A 465 -6.74 -0.67 3.97
N ARG A 466 -6.51 -1.87 3.41
CA ARG A 466 -7.30 -3.07 3.69
C ARG A 466 -7.03 -3.63 5.07
N VAL A 467 -5.79 -3.63 5.54
CA VAL A 467 -5.45 -3.99 6.93
C VAL A 467 -6.20 -3.10 7.90
N ASN A 468 -6.17 -1.78 7.68
CA ASN A 468 -6.87 -0.85 8.54
C ASN A 468 -8.38 -1.09 8.58
N ARG A 469 -9.00 -1.46 7.46
CA ARG A 469 -10.42 -1.90 7.45
C ARG A 469 -10.65 -3.14 8.30
N LEU A 470 -9.82 -4.14 8.14
CA LEU A 470 -9.90 -5.38 8.91
C LEU A 470 -9.78 -5.12 10.42
N THR A 471 -8.76 -4.37 10.84
CA THR A 471 -8.45 -4.13 12.25
C THR A 471 -9.38 -3.11 12.92
N SER A 472 -9.92 -2.17 12.14
CA SER A 472 -10.89 -1.17 12.64
C SER A 472 -12.19 -1.81 13.16
N ARG A 473 -12.55 -3.01 12.72
CA ARG A 473 -13.66 -3.80 13.26
C ARG A 473 -13.48 -4.11 14.75
N PHE A 474 -12.22 -4.18 15.21
CA PHE A 474 -11.84 -4.40 16.61
C PHE A 474 -11.54 -3.08 17.35
N GLY A 475 -11.73 -1.93 16.69
CA GLY A 475 -11.49 -0.61 17.27
C GLY A 475 -10.03 -0.15 17.24
N VAL A 476 -9.14 -0.81 16.48
CA VAL A 476 -7.73 -0.49 16.34
C VAL A 476 -7.43 -0.01 14.93
N SER A 477 -6.95 1.23 14.78
CA SER A 477 -6.42 1.75 13.52
C SER A 477 -4.98 1.25 13.31
N TRP A 478 -4.68 0.80 12.07
CA TRP A 478 -3.36 0.32 11.69
C TRP A 478 -2.62 1.41 10.92
N GLU A 479 -1.54 1.94 11.51
CA GLU A 479 -0.87 3.16 11.07
C GLU A 479 0.57 2.88 10.63
N ALA A 480 0.96 3.40 9.48
CA ALA A 480 2.29 3.21 8.89
C ALA A 480 2.96 4.57 8.59
N PRO A 481 3.65 5.17 9.57
CA PRO A 481 4.29 6.49 9.41
C PRO A 481 5.28 6.60 8.25
N TYR A 482 5.89 5.49 7.83
CA TYR A 482 6.85 5.48 6.71
C TYR A 482 6.22 5.82 5.36
N VAL A 483 4.93 5.54 5.17
CA VAL A 483 4.24 5.81 3.92
C VAL A 483 3.51 7.17 3.90
N ASP A 484 3.72 8.02 4.89
CA ASP A 484 3.23 9.40 4.87
C ASP A 484 3.88 10.18 3.72
N ASP A 485 3.11 11.05 3.08
CA ASP A 485 3.51 11.79 1.87
C ASP A 485 4.81 12.57 2.07
N ARG A 486 5.00 13.23 3.22
CA ARG A 486 6.22 13.98 3.55
C ARG A 486 7.44 13.09 3.77
N VAL A 487 7.24 11.89 4.33
CA VAL A 487 8.33 10.91 4.51
C VAL A 487 8.75 10.37 3.15
N LEU A 488 7.79 10.02 2.30
CA LEU A 488 8.00 9.60 0.92
C LEU A 488 8.79 10.66 0.14
N GLU A 489 8.34 11.91 0.16
CA GLU A 489 8.98 13.01 -0.55
C GLU A 489 10.42 13.26 -0.08
N ALA A 490 10.64 13.29 1.24
CA ALA A 490 11.97 13.45 1.83
C ALA A 490 12.91 12.32 1.42
N ALA A 491 12.45 11.07 1.44
CA ALA A 491 13.26 9.91 1.10
C ALA A 491 13.57 9.83 -0.41
N LEU A 492 12.61 10.18 -1.28
CA LEU A 492 12.83 10.20 -2.74
C LEU A 492 13.82 11.27 -3.19
N SER A 493 14.07 12.31 -2.39
CA SER A 493 14.97 13.41 -2.75
C SER A 493 16.46 13.05 -2.71
N ILE A 494 16.84 11.95 -2.05
CA ILE A 494 18.25 11.56 -1.85
C ILE A 494 18.93 11.17 -3.18
N ARG A 495 20.21 11.51 -3.31
CA ARG A 495 21.06 11.03 -4.41
C ARG A 495 21.24 9.51 -4.36
N PHE A 496 21.14 8.85 -5.50
CA PHE A 496 21.26 7.39 -5.59
C PHE A 496 22.61 6.87 -5.06
N GLU A 497 23.71 7.57 -5.30
CA GLU A 497 25.01 7.18 -4.77
C GLU A 497 25.10 7.22 -3.25
N ASP A 498 24.24 7.98 -2.59
CA ASP A 498 24.24 8.09 -1.13
C ASP A 498 23.31 7.07 -0.47
N CYS A 499 22.24 6.64 -1.15
CA CYS A 499 21.32 5.63 -0.60
C CYS A 499 21.70 4.19 -1.00
N ALA A 500 22.47 4.00 -2.05
CA ALA A 500 22.82 2.69 -2.63
C ALA A 500 24.21 2.19 -2.23
N MET A 501 24.65 2.47 -1.01
CA MET A 501 25.94 2.01 -0.49
C MET A 501 25.92 0.49 -0.30
N PRO A 502 26.73 -0.28 -1.04
CA PRO A 502 26.64 -1.75 -1.04
C PRO A 502 27.01 -2.40 0.31
N ASP A 503 27.72 -1.68 1.16
CA ASP A 503 28.24 -2.11 2.47
C ASP A 503 27.36 -1.66 3.64
N ARG A 504 26.26 -0.97 3.37
CA ARG A 504 25.37 -0.43 4.41
C ARG A 504 23.92 -0.79 4.17
N TYR A 505 23.28 -1.34 5.18
CA TYR A 505 21.85 -1.61 5.19
C TYR A 505 21.07 -0.33 5.49
N LYS A 506 20.15 0.07 4.64
CA LYS A 506 19.29 1.27 4.77
C LYS A 506 20.03 2.54 5.24
N PRO A 507 21.07 3.00 4.52
CA PRO A 507 21.94 4.06 5.00
C PRO A 507 21.21 5.36 5.31
N LEU A 508 20.14 5.69 4.58
CA LEU A 508 19.34 6.89 4.84
C LEU A 508 18.59 6.78 6.16
N LEU A 509 17.87 5.67 6.40
CA LEU A 509 17.14 5.49 7.66
C LEU A 509 18.10 5.42 8.86
N ALA A 510 19.21 4.70 8.73
CA ALA A 510 20.22 4.64 9.78
C ALA A 510 20.79 6.03 10.11
N ALA A 511 21.05 6.86 9.10
CA ALA A 511 21.51 8.24 9.32
C ALA A 511 20.44 9.12 9.96
N SER A 512 19.18 8.95 9.58
CA SER A 512 18.05 9.72 10.12
C SER A 512 17.76 9.41 11.58
N MET A 513 18.06 8.18 12.04
CA MET A 513 17.76 7.73 13.40
C MET A 513 18.94 7.87 14.37
N ARG A 514 20.07 8.40 13.94
CA ARG A 514 21.21 8.66 14.83
C ARG A 514 20.82 9.61 15.96
N GLY A 515 21.26 9.27 17.18
CA GLY A 515 20.93 10.03 18.39
C GLY A 515 19.52 9.78 18.93
N ILE A 516 18.67 9.01 18.21
CA ILE A 516 17.34 8.59 18.67
C ILE A 516 17.36 7.11 19.02
N VAL A 517 17.86 6.26 18.11
CA VAL A 517 18.01 4.82 18.30
C VAL A 517 19.46 4.50 18.64
N PRO A 518 19.74 3.60 19.58
CA PRO A 518 21.13 3.20 19.91
C PRO A 518 21.88 2.69 18.67
N ASP A 519 23.16 3.08 18.56
CA ASP A 519 24.00 2.82 17.38
C ASP A 519 24.18 1.32 17.09
N ASP A 520 24.23 0.49 18.11
CA ASP A 520 24.36 -0.95 17.98
C ASP A 520 23.12 -1.60 17.32
N ILE A 521 21.93 -1.07 17.59
CA ILE A 521 20.69 -1.48 16.94
C ILE A 521 20.67 -1.02 15.47
N LEU A 522 21.11 0.24 15.21
CA LEU A 522 21.18 0.78 13.85
C LEU A 522 22.22 0.04 12.97
N ASN A 523 23.24 -0.55 13.57
CA ASN A 523 24.29 -1.29 12.86
C ASN A 523 23.99 -2.78 12.70
N ARG A 524 22.80 -3.25 13.09
CA ARG A 524 22.38 -4.63 12.86
C ARG A 524 22.42 -4.95 11.36
N SER A 525 23.16 -6.00 10.98
CA SER A 525 23.31 -6.44 9.59
C SER A 525 22.53 -7.72 9.25
N THR A 526 21.96 -8.38 10.26
CA THR A 526 21.23 -9.64 10.10
C THR A 526 19.72 -9.40 10.13
N LYS A 527 18.98 -10.13 9.29
CA LYS A 527 17.51 -10.18 9.30
C LYS A 527 17.09 -11.65 9.28
N SER A 528 16.16 -12.02 10.15
CA SER A 528 15.64 -13.39 10.16
C SER A 528 14.79 -13.67 8.93
N GLU A 529 14.79 -14.94 8.52
CA GLU A 529 14.00 -15.46 7.42
C GLU A 529 12.80 -16.26 7.95
N TYR A 530 11.64 -16.08 7.35
CA TYR A 530 10.38 -16.71 7.79
C TYR A 530 9.96 -17.92 6.93
N SER A 531 10.85 -18.46 6.08
CA SER A 531 10.53 -19.57 5.19
C SER A 531 10.12 -20.83 5.94
N SER A 532 10.79 -21.16 7.06
CA SER A 532 10.43 -22.31 7.90
C SER A 532 9.01 -22.24 8.41
N GLU A 533 8.58 -21.05 8.85
CA GLU A 533 7.24 -20.79 9.33
C GLU A 533 6.19 -20.91 8.22
N ALA A 534 6.49 -20.43 7.01
CA ALA A 534 5.61 -20.60 5.85
C ALA A 534 5.34 -22.08 5.55
N TYR A 535 6.38 -22.90 5.53
CA TYR A 535 6.23 -24.34 5.29
C TYR A 535 5.51 -25.07 6.43
N ALA A 536 5.81 -24.75 7.68
CA ALA A 536 5.13 -25.33 8.84
C ALA A 536 3.63 -25.00 8.82
N SER A 537 3.29 -23.76 8.52
CA SER A 537 1.90 -23.30 8.45
C SER A 537 1.13 -23.93 7.28
N LEU A 538 1.73 -24.02 6.10
CA LEU A 538 1.10 -24.69 4.95
C LEU A 538 0.87 -26.18 5.21
N ARG A 539 1.76 -26.86 5.96
CA ARG A 539 1.55 -28.25 6.37
C ARG A 539 0.43 -28.37 7.39
N ALA A 540 0.36 -27.46 8.35
CA ALA A 540 -0.67 -27.46 9.40
C ALA A 540 -2.08 -27.26 8.81
N ASN A 541 -2.23 -26.35 7.85
CA ASN A 541 -3.53 -25.99 7.25
C ASN A 541 -3.78 -26.70 5.91
N ARG A 542 -2.98 -27.74 5.56
CA ARG A 542 -3.09 -28.42 4.25
C ARG A 542 -4.49 -28.97 3.99
N SER A 543 -5.14 -29.55 4.99
CA SER A 543 -6.46 -30.16 4.83
C SER A 543 -7.50 -29.11 4.44
N GLU A 544 -7.51 -27.97 5.13
CA GLU A 544 -8.40 -26.83 4.86
C GLU A 544 -8.16 -26.27 3.45
N LEU A 545 -6.88 -26.12 3.06
CA LEU A 545 -6.52 -25.61 1.73
C LEU A 545 -6.90 -26.60 0.61
N LEU A 546 -6.81 -27.91 0.85
CA LEU A 546 -7.24 -28.92 -0.11
C LEU A 546 -8.77 -28.98 -0.23
N GLU A 547 -9.49 -28.83 0.87
CA GLU A 547 -10.95 -28.70 0.88
C GLU A 547 -11.41 -27.46 0.10
N LEU A 548 -10.73 -26.32 0.28
CA LEU A 548 -10.97 -25.11 -0.50
C LEU A 548 -10.80 -25.35 -2.02
N CYS A 549 -9.86 -26.23 -2.41
CA CYS A 549 -9.63 -26.58 -3.81
C CYS A 549 -10.70 -27.49 -4.41
N GLU A 550 -11.62 -28.08 -3.64
CA GLU A 550 -12.70 -28.92 -4.17
C GLU A 550 -13.76 -28.11 -4.90
N ASP A 551 -13.90 -26.82 -4.54
CA ASP A 551 -14.89 -25.93 -5.11
C ASP A 551 -14.34 -24.50 -5.28
N LEU A 552 -13.35 -24.33 -6.19
CA LEU A 552 -12.73 -23.04 -6.45
C LEU A 552 -13.57 -22.16 -7.39
N GLU A 553 -13.88 -20.95 -6.96
CA GLU A 553 -14.49 -19.92 -7.80
C GLU A 553 -13.59 -19.52 -8.98
N LEU A 554 -12.27 -19.47 -8.76
CA LEU A 554 -11.29 -19.24 -9.82
C LEU A 554 -11.30 -20.34 -10.89
N ALA A 555 -11.56 -21.60 -10.50
CA ALA A 555 -11.69 -22.68 -11.46
C ALA A 555 -13.01 -22.59 -12.25
N ARG A 556 -14.10 -22.18 -11.61
CA ARG A 556 -15.38 -21.91 -12.30
C ARG A 556 -15.27 -20.80 -13.35
N LEU A 557 -14.42 -19.80 -13.09
CA LEU A 557 -14.08 -18.74 -14.07
C LEU A 557 -13.06 -19.20 -15.12
N GLY A 558 -12.56 -20.43 -15.05
CA GLY A 558 -11.55 -20.96 -15.97
C GLY A 558 -10.17 -20.33 -15.82
N LEU A 559 -9.85 -19.72 -14.67
CA LEU A 559 -8.58 -19.04 -14.44
C LEU A 559 -7.53 -19.94 -13.79
N VAL A 560 -7.93 -20.94 -13.00
CA VAL A 560 -7.07 -21.84 -12.24
C VAL A 560 -7.44 -23.30 -12.54
N ASP A 561 -6.41 -24.14 -12.72
CA ASP A 561 -6.51 -25.59 -12.72
C ASP A 561 -6.44 -26.09 -11.27
N ALA A 562 -7.59 -26.58 -10.77
CA ALA A 562 -7.73 -27.03 -9.39
C ALA A 562 -6.84 -28.26 -9.09
N ASP A 563 -6.70 -29.20 -10.04
CA ASP A 563 -5.90 -30.42 -9.85
C ASP A 563 -4.40 -30.09 -9.82
N ALA A 564 -3.94 -29.16 -10.66
CA ALA A 564 -2.57 -28.67 -10.62
C ALA A 564 -2.27 -27.95 -9.30
N LEU A 565 -3.18 -27.11 -8.79
CA LEU A 565 -3.04 -26.43 -7.50
C LEU A 565 -3.01 -27.47 -6.34
N ARG A 566 -3.90 -28.46 -6.34
CA ARG A 566 -3.91 -29.55 -5.36
C ARG A 566 -2.59 -30.31 -5.35
N SER A 567 -2.05 -30.61 -6.52
CA SER A 567 -0.77 -31.31 -6.66
C SER A 567 0.38 -30.55 -6.00
N VAL A 568 0.42 -29.23 -6.14
CA VAL A 568 1.42 -28.36 -5.50
C VAL A 568 1.24 -28.34 -3.97
N LEU A 569 0.01 -28.31 -3.46
CA LEU A 569 -0.27 -28.35 -2.02
C LEU A 569 0.13 -29.70 -1.38
N LEU A 570 0.01 -30.79 -2.14
CA LEU A 570 0.44 -32.13 -1.70
C LEU A 570 1.97 -32.26 -1.71
N CYS A 571 2.63 -31.67 -2.71
CA CYS A 571 4.08 -31.73 -2.92
C CYS A 571 4.70 -30.33 -2.90
N LEU A 572 4.74 -29.69 -1.71
CA LEU A 572 5.24 -28.32 -1.58
C LEU A 572 6.63 -28.15 -2.21
N PRO A 573 6.82 -27.13 -3.05
CA PRO A 573 8.10 -26.88 -3.70
C PRO A 573 9.18 -26.54 -2.67
N PRO A 574 10.45 -26.91 -2.90
CA PRO A 574 11.52 -26.75 -1.92
C PRO A 574 11.97 -25.30 -1.70
N ARG A 575 11.47 -24.36 -2.48
CA ARG A 575 11.87 -22.95 -2.46
C ARG A 575 10.73 -22.06 -1.97
N SER A 576 11.01 -21.18 -1.01
CA SER A 576 10.01 -20.27 -0.44
C SER A 576 9.43 -19.29 -1.47
N MET A 577 10.22 -18.82 -2.44
CA MET A 577 9.73 -17.95 -3.52
C MET A 577 8.67 -18.64 -4.39
N SER A 578 8.71 -19.95 -4.53
CA SER A 578 7.69 -20.72 -5.26
C SER A 578 6.36 -20.81 -4.49
N LEU A 579 6.31 -20.37 -3.23
CA LEU A 579 5.08 -20.26 -2.44
C LEU A 579 4.35 -18.93 -2.66
N MET A 580 5.01 -17.91 -3.23
CA MET A 580 4.40 -16.59 -3.45
C MET A 580 3.13 -16.67 -4.31
N PRO A 581 3.07 -17.46 -5.40
CA PRO A 581 1.85 -17.58 -6.18
C PRO A 581 0.64 -18.14 -5.42
N LEU A 582 0.84 -18.94 -4.36
CA LEU A 582 -0.24 -19.41 -3.49
C LEU A 582 -0.94 -18.25 -2.80
N ILE A 583 -0.18 -17.23 -2.37
CA ILE A 583 -0.72 -16.03 -1.71
C ILE A 583 -1.66 -15.30 -2.66
N SER A 584 -1.22 -15.02 -3.90
CA SER A 584 -2.03 -14.34 -4.91
C SER A 584 -3.30 -15.15 -5.24
N THR A 585 -3.17 -16.48 -5.39
CA THR A 585 -4.29 -17.36 -5.72
C THR A 585 -5.33 -17.38 -4.60
N PHE A 586 -4.92 -17.61 -3.35
CA PHE A 586 -5.87 -17.62 -2.24
C PHE A 586 -6.44 -16.23 -1.93
N ALA A 587 -5.69 -15.16 -2.17
CA ALA A 587 -6.21 -13.81 -2.06
C ALA A 587 -7.35 -13.56 -3.08
N CYS A 588 -7.18 -14.00 -4.33
CA CYS A 588 -8.22 -13.90 -5.36
C CYS A 588 -9.42 -14.78 -5.04
N GLU A 589 -9.20 -16.02 -4.63
CA GLU A 589 -10.26 -16.96 -4.29
C GLU A 589 -11.14 -16.47 -3.14
N THR A 590 -10.52 -16.09 -2.03
CA THR A 590 -11.24 -15.62 -0.85
C THR A 590 -11.99 -14.31 -1.11
N TRP A 591 -11.39 -13.40 -1.88
CA TRP A 591 -12.06 -12.17 -2.30
C TRP A 591 -13.29 -12.46 -3.18
N LEU A 592 -13.17 -13.37 -4.15
CA LEU A 592 -14.32 -13.78 -5.00
C LEU A 592 -15.46 -14.35 -4.18
N ARG A 593 -15.15 -15.23 -3.22
CA ARG A 593 -16.16 -15.81 -2.32
C ARG A 593 -16.89 -14.73 -1.54
N SER A 594 -16.16 -13.77 -0.97
CA SER A 594 -16.76 -12.67 -0.21
C SER A 594 -17.65 -11.77 -1.08
N VAL A 595 -17.24 -11.49 -2.33
CA VAL A 595 -18.04 -10.71 -3.28
C VAL A 595 -19.35 -11.43 -3.63
N ARG A 596 -19.29 -12.75 -3.88
CA ARG A 596 -20.49 -13.54 -4.22
C ARG A 596 -21.43 -13.71 -3.02
N ALA A 597 -20.89 -13.92 -1.82
CA ALA A 597 -21.69 -14.00 -0.60
C ALA A 597 -22.43 -12.68 -0.29
N GLY A 598 -21.85 -11.54 -0.63
CA GLY A 598 -22.46 -10.22 -0.48
C GLY A 598 -23.43 -9.79 -1.60
N GLN A 599 -23.54 -10.56 -2.67
CA GLN A 599 -24.53 -10.29 -3.73
C GLN A 599 -25.89 -10.84 -3.30
N PRO A 600 -27.00 -10.06 -3.37
CA PRO A 600 -28.32 -10.62 -3.20
C PRO A 600 -28.55 -11.72 -4.25
N ALA A 601 -29.14 -12.84 -3.83
CA ALA A 601 -29.50 -13.93 -4.74
C ALA A 601 -30.23 -13.36 -5.98
N PRO A 602 -29.90 -13.82 -7.19
CA PRO A 602 -30.59 -13.35 -8.37
C PRO A 602 -32.09 -13.61 -8.18
N LEU A 603 -32.88 -12.54 -8.26
CA LEU A 603 -34.33 -12.68 -8.30
C LEU A 603 -34.61 -13.56 -9.52
N ILE A 604 -35.04 -14.81 -9.25
CA ILE A 604 -35.52 -15.73 -10.29
C ILE A 604 -36.67 -14.99 -10.95
N ARG A 605 -36.49 -14.57 -12.17
CA ARG A 605 -37.55 -14.03 -13.04
C ARG A 605 -38.35 -15.17 -13.66
#